data_1b34c6e4edd8ce603cfc6277b02bff16
#
_entry.id   1b34c6e4edd8ce603cfc6277b02bff16
#
_cell.length_a   1.000
_cell.length_b   1.000
_cell.length_c   1.000
_cell.angle_alpha   90.00
_cell.angle_beta   90.00
_cell.angle_gamma   90.00
#
_symmetry.space_group_name_H-M   'P 1'
#
loop_
_entity.id
_entity.type
_entity.pdbx_description
1 polymer ?
#
loop_
_entity_poly.entity_id
_entity_poly.type
_entity_poly.pdbx_seq_one_letter_code
_entity_poly.pdbx_strand_id
1 'polypeptide(L)'
;IRRQRQMCIRDRFRLLCKEQGAGLLCMEMVSAKGIMYNNKNTKFLLTIDERERPVSLQLFGSDPDIISEQAKRIEELPFDILDINMGCPVPKIVNNGDGSALMKNPLLAGEIIEKTARAIQKPVTVKIRKGFDEEHINAVEMAHIAQESGAAAIAVHGRTREQYYSGKADWEIIRKVKEAVKIPVIGNGDVWTPQDAIDMRKQTGCDGVMIGRGAQGNPWIFKQILHYEQTGELLEKPSPQEVTEMILRHAKMQMEFKGEYIGMREIRKHAAWYTAGYKTVSYTHLTL
;
A
#
# COMPACT_ATOMS: atom_id res chain seq x y z
N ILE A 1 11.36 18.92 -2.89
CA ILE A 1 11.75 17.86 -1.94
C ILE A 1 10.58 17.44 -1.01
N ARG A 2 9.55 18.27 -0.81
CA ARG A 2 8.40 17.96 0.07
C ARG A 2 7.31 17.06 -0.54
N ARG A 3 7.35 16.73 -1.83
CA ARG A 3 6.29 15.96 -2.53
C ARG A 3 6.39 14.43 -2.41
N GLN A 4 7.44 13.87 -1.85
CA GLN A 4 7.74 12.43 -1.92
C GLN A 4 7.27 11.57 -0.74
N ARG A 5 6.64 12.13 0.30
CA ARG A 5 6.12 11.37 1.45
C ARG A 5 4.68 10.87 1.27
N GLN A 6 4.23 10.61 0.04
CA GLN A 6 2.80 10.57 -0.25
C GLN A 6 2.18 9.21 -0.50
N MET A 7 2.82 8.11 -0.18
CA MET A 7 2.32 6.78 -0.57
C MET A 7 1.66 5.96 0.54
N CYS A 8 1.57 6.50 1.73
CA CYS A 8 0.94 5.77 2.82
C CYS A 8 -0.41 6.37 3.13
N ILE A 9 -1.44 5.57 2.98
CA ILE A 9 -2.76 5.82 3.53
C ILE A 9 -2.58 5.73 5.05
N ARG A 10 -2.69 6.86 5.74
CA ARG A 10 -2.36 6.95 7.17
C ARG A 10 -3.49 6.43 8.04
N ASP A 11 -3.13 5.96 9.20
CA ASP A 11 -3.86 5.35 10.30
C ASP A 11 -5.40 5.48 10.26
N ARG A 12 -5.93 6.66 10.47
CA ARG A 12 -7.38 6.89 10.59
C ARG A 12 -8.10 6.80 9.25
N PHE A 13 -7.43 7.11 8.16
CA PHE A 13 -8.00 6.89 6.82
C PHE A 13 -8.18 5.40 6.47
N ARG A 14 -7.30 4.53 6.97
CA ARG A 14 -7.45 3.09 6.80
C ARG A 14 -8.75 2.58 7.43
N LEU A 15 -9.09 3.06 8.64
CA LEU A 15 -10.37 2.71 9.28
C LEU A 15 -11.58 3.13 8.42
N LEU A 16 -11.54 4.33 7.85
CA LEU A 16 -12.61 4.78 6.94
C LEU A 16 -12.71 3.89 5.69
N CYS A 17 -11.58 3.46 5.12
CA CYS A 17 -11.59 2.49 4.02
C CYS A 17 -12.13 1.13 4.47
N LYS A 18 -11.78 0.68 5.68
CA LYS A 18 -12.28 -0.59 6.25
C LYS A 18 -13.79 -0.58 6.37
N GLU A 19 -14.36 0.48 6.91
CA GLU A 19 -15.81 0.66 7.04
C GLU A 19 -16.54 0.70 5.69
N GLN A 20 -15.84 1.10 4.63
CA GLN A 20 -16.36 1.08 3.26
C GLN A 20 -16.12 -0.27 2.56
N GLY A 21 -15.64 -1.30 3.27
CA GLY A 21 -15.53 -2.66 2.73
C GLY A 21 -14.15 -3.05 2.19
N ALA A 22 -13.07 -2.30 2.50
CA ALA A 22 -11.73 -2.77 2.19
C ALA A 22 -11.45 -4.09 2.93
N GLY A 23 -11.18 -5.17 2.18
CA GLY A 23 -10.99 -6.51 2.74
C GLY A 23 -9.70 -6.65 3.55
N LEU A 24 -8.61 -6.06 3.07
CA LEU A 24 -7.29 -6.05 3.72
C LEU A 24 -6.73 -4.63 3.70
N LEU A 25 -6.22 -4.18 4.83
CA LEU A 25 -5.52 -2.90 4.93
C LEU A 25 -4.01 -3.09 4.94
N CYS A 26 -3.28 -2.16 4.33
CA CYS A 26 -1.82 -2.14 4.37
C CYS A 26 -1.34 -0.92 5.15
N MET A 27 -0.47 -1.16 6.13
CA MET A 27 0.14 -0.10 6.94
C MET A 27 1.24 0.66 6.17
N GLU A 28 1.69 1.75 6.74
CA GLU A 28 2.88 2.44 6.26
C GLU A 28 4.11 1.55 6.41
N MET A 29 5.05 1.65 5.46
CA MET A 29 6.27 0.87 5.53
C MET A 29 7.17 1.33 6.69
N VAL A 30 7.66 0.38 7.45
CA VAL A 30 8.50 0.56 8.63
C VAL A 30 9.91 0.06 8.35
N SER A 31 10.92 0.85 8.72
CA SER A 31 12.32 0.44 8.59
C SER A 31 12.69 -0.64 9.61
N ALA A 32 13.21 -1.78 9.15
CA ALA A 32 13.74 -2.81 10.03
C ALA A 32 14.89 -2.27 10.91
N LYS A 33 15.81 -1.50 10.33
CA LYS A 33 16.85 -0.78 11.10
C LYS A 33 16.24 0.21 12.09
N GLY A 34 15.12 0.87 11.73
CA GLY A 34 14.42 1.79 12.64
C GLY A 34 13.85 1.08 13.87
N ILE A 35 13.39 -0.18 13.73
CA ILE A 35 12.95 -1.03 14.85
C ILE A 35 14.16 -1.44 15.70
N MET A 36 15.22 -1.90 15.05
CA MET A 36 16.47 -2.34 15.72
C MET A 36 17.03 -1.24 16.64
N TYR A 37 17.06 0.00 16.16
CA TYR A 37 17.56 1.15 16.93
C TYR A 37 16.52 1.79 17.85
N ASN A 38 15.36 1.20 18.05
CA ASN A 38 14.28 1.72 18.90
C ASN A 38 13.87 3.17 18.59
N ASN A 39 13.86 3.57 17.32
CA ASN A 39 13.52 4.92 16.92
C ASN A 39 12.09 5.27 17.33
N LYS A 40 11.91 6.41 18.02
CA LYS A 40 10.59 6.86 18.54
C LYS A 40 9.52 6.97 17.45
N ASN A 41 9.88 7.46 16.27
CA ASN A 41 8.94 7.59 15.15
C ASN A 41 8.53 6.21 14.61
N THR A 42 9.44 5.23 14.65
CA THR A 42 9.17 3.86 14.24
C THR A 42 8.18 3.17 15.18
N LYS A 43 8.32 3.36 16.49
CA LYS A 43 7.35 2.83 17.49
C LYS A 43 5.93 3.31 17.21
N PHE A 44 5.79 4.58 16.85
CA PHE A 44 4.49 5.14 16.51
C PHE A 44 3.88 4.49 15.25
N LEU A 45 4.70 4.18 14.25
CA LEU A 45 4.26 3.50 13.02
C LEU A 45 3.85 2.03 13.24
N LEU A 46 4.24 1.44 14.35
CA LEU A 46 3.87 0.07 14.75
C LEU A 46 2.56 0.01 15.54
N THR A 47 1.93 1.15 15.83
CA THR A 47 0.63 1.18 16.52
C THR A 47 -0.47 0.69 15.57
N ILE A 48 -1.18 -0.35 16.00
CA ILE A 48 -2.26 -0.98 15.23
C ILE A 48 -3.56 -0.85 16.03
N ASP A 49 -4.62 -0.45 15.35
CA ASP A 49 -5.98 -0.47 15.90
C ASP A 49 -6.63 -1.81 15.51
N GLU A 50 -7.16 -2.55 16.49
CA GLU A 50 -7.80 -3.85 16.26
C GLU A 50 -8.93 -3.78 15.21
N ARG A 51 -9.57 -2.64 15.07
CA ARG A 51 -10.61 -2.42 14.07
C ARG A 51 -10.08 -2.39 12.62
N GLU A 52 -8.77 -2.26 12.43
CA GLU A 52 -8.13 -2.31 11.12
C GLU A 52 -8.01 -3.73 10.56
N ARG A 53 -8.14 -4.75 11.40
CA ARG A 53 -7.92 -6.14 10.99
C ARG A 53 -8.98 -6.67 10.00
N PRO A 54 -8.58 -7.52 9.01
CA PRO A 54 -7.19 -7.95 8.79
C PRO A 54 -6.32 -6.82 8.24
N VAL A 55 -5.10 -6.74 8.75
CA VAL A 55 -4.15 -5.69 8.42
C VAL A 55 -2.75 -6.26 8.15
N SER A 56 -2.10 -5.76 7.11
CA SER A 56 -0.72 -6.08 6.74
C SER A 56 0.22 -5.01 7.27
N LEU A 57 1.21 -5.41 8.07
CA LEU A 57 2.31 -4.57 8.49
C LEU A 57 3.43 -4.70 7.45
N GLN A 58 3.94 -3.57 6.95
CA GLN A 58 4.94 -3.58 5.90
C GLN A 58 6.32 -3.16 6.43
N LEU A 59 7.33 -4.05 6.27
CA LEU A 59 8.73 -3.76 6.55
C LEU A 59 9.51 -3.41 5.28
N PHE A 60 10.59 -2.62 5.44
CA PHE A 60 11.61 -2.46 4.42
C PHE A 60 13.01 -2.49 5.01
N GLY A 61 13.95 -2.95 4.21
CA GLY A 61 15.36 -3.11 4.50
C GLY A 61 16.02 -3.91 3.39
N SER A 62 17.34 -4.07 3.45
CA SER A 62 18.13 -4.85 2.50
C SER A 62 19.06 -5.87 3.17
N ASP A 63 19.01 -5.96 4.50
CA ASP A 63 19.78 -6.93 5.27
C ASP A 63 18.85 -8.07 5.73
N PRO A 64 19.08 -9.32 5.25
CA PRO A 64 18.20 -10.47 5.55
C PRO A 64 18.12 -10.80 7.04
N ASP A 65 19.23 -10.68 7.76
CA ASP A 65 19.28 -11.00 9.19
C ASP A 65 18.55 -9.95 10.01
N ILE A 66 18.77 -8.68 9.72
CA ILE A 66 18.06 -7.59 10.40
C ILE A 66 16.55 -7.68 10.16
N ILE A 67 16.10 -7.92 8.91
CA ILE A 67 14.67 -8.01 8.61
C ILE A 67 14.03 -9.18 9.36
N SER A 68 14.62 -10.37 9.31
CA SER A 68 14.09 -11.57 9.95
C SER A 68 14.08 -11.46 11.48
N GLU A 69 15.12 -10.92 12.08
CA GLU A 69 15.16 -10.66 13.53
C GLU A 69 14.11 -9.65 13.97
N GLN A 70 13.96 -8.53 13.22
CA GLN A 70 12.96 -7.54 13.57
C GLN A 70 11.55 -8.04 13.29
N ALA A 71 11.32 -8.85 12.26
CA ALA A 71 10.03 -9.52 12.03
C ALA A 71 9.63 -10.38 13.23
N LYS A 72 10.55 -11.22 13.73
CA LYS A 72 10.34 -12.03 14.93
C LYS A 72 10.06 -11.16 16.17
N ARG A 73 10.79 -10.07 16.35
CA ARG A 73 10.61 -9.14 17.47
C ARG A 73 9.24 -8.51 17.54
N ILE A 74 8.60 -8.26 16.39
CA ILE A 74 7.29 -7.60 16.32
C ILE A 74 6.13 -8.56 16.04
N GLU A 75 6.38 -9.87 15.98
CA GLU A 75 5.38 -10.88 15.62
C GLU A 75 4.14 -10.86 16.52
N GLU A 76 4.32 -10.57 17.82
CA GLU A 76 3.23 -10.49 18.79
C GLU A 76 2.28 -9.31 18.60
N LEU A 77 2.65 -8.33 17.75
CA LEU A 77 1.75 -7.23 17.44
C LEU A 77 0.51 -7.72 16.65
N PRO A 78 -0.64 -7.04 16.77
CA PRO A 78 -1.91 -7.51 16.22
C PRO A 78 -2.06 -7.28 14.71
N PHE A 79 -1.02 -7.52 13.92
CA PHE A 79 -1.13 -7.61 12.45
C PHE A 79 -1.38 -9.05 12.01
N ASP A 80 -1.98 -9.23 10.84
CA ASP A 80 -2.33 -10.54 10.29
C ASP A 80 -1.31 -11.05 9.27
N ILE A 81 -0.65 -10.14 8.56
CA ILE A 81 0.29 -10.42 7.47
C ILE A 81 1.51 -9.52 7.63
N LEU A 82 2.71 -10.06 7.45
CA LEU A 82 3.93 -9.29 7.29
C LEU A 82 4.23 -9.11 5.80
N ASP A 83 4.29 -7.87 5.32
CA ASP A 83 4.63 -7.58 3.93
C ASP A 83 6.03 -6.98 3.81
N ILE A 84 6.80 -7.43 2.82
CA ILE A 84 8.14 -6.89 2.56
C ILE A 84 8.06 -5.93 1.38
N ASN A 85 8.48 -4.68 1.59
CA ASN A 85 8.50 -3.67 0.53
C ASN A 85 9.75 -3.82 -0.35
N MET A 86 9.54 -4.25 -1.58
CA MET A 86 10.56 -4.31 -2.64
C MET A 86 10.18 -3.42 -3.84
N GLY A 87 9.33 -2.40 -3.61
CA GLY A 87 8.81 -1.55 -4.68
C GLY A 87 8.89 -0.04 -4.43
N CYS A 88 9.35 0.42 -3.28
CA CYS A 88 9.44 1.85 -2.97
C CYS A 88 10.47 2.53 -3.89
N PRO A 89 10.06 3.58 -4.68
CA PRO A 89 10.94 4.21 -5.66
C PRO A 89 11.72 5.41 -5.08
N VAL A 90 11.51 5.75 -3.82
CA VAL A 90 12.05 6.97 -3.19
C VAL A 90 13.58 6.92 -3.15
N PRO A 91 14.30 7.93 -3.68
CA PRO A 91 15.77 7.92 -3.76
C PRO A 91 16.45 7.61 -2.44
N LYS A 92 15.97 8.19 -1.33
CA LYS A 92 16.55 7.95 0.01
C LYS A 92 16.49 6.46 0.41
N ILE A 93 15.48 5.72 -0.03
CA ILE A 93 15.32 4.28 0.23
C ILE A 93 16.21 3.49 -0.75
N VAL A 94 16.09 3.80 -2.04
CA VAL A 94 16.79 3.09 -3.12
C VAL A 94 18.31 3.22 -3.00
N ASN A 95 18.83 4.41 -2.65
CA ASN A 95 20.26 4.63 -2.49
C ASN A 95 20.87 3.86 -1.31
N ASN A 96 20.06 3.39 -0.36
CA ASN A 96 20.48 2.51 0.72
C ASN A 96 20.40 1.00 0.35
N GLY A 97 20.05 0.68 -0.89
CA GLY A 97 19.82 -0.70 -1.32
C GLY A 97 18.44 -1.26 -0.99
N ASP A 98 17.55 -0.47 -0.38
CA ASP A 98 16.24 -0.89 0.09
C ASP A 98 15.15 -0.68 -0.98
N GLY A 99 13.97 -1.23 -0.74
CA GLY A 99 12.79 -1.04 -1.57
C GLY A 99 13.01 -1.55 -3.00
N SER A 100 12.77 -0.71 -4.01
CA SER A 100 12.91 -1.14 -5.41
C SER A 100 14.35 -1.41 -5.86
N ALA A 101 15.37 -1.07 -5.06
CA ALA A 101 16.76 -1.48 -5.34
C ALA A 101 16.91 -3.01 -5.30
N LEU A 102 16.10 -3.70 -4.50
CA LEU A 102 16.09 -5.16 -4.43
C LEU A 102 15.68 -5.84 -5.75
N MET A 103 14.94 -5.14 -6.61
CA MET A 103 14.62 -5.63 -7.96
C MET A 103 15.88 -5.86 -8.81
N LYS A 104 17.01 -5.22 -8.47
CA LYS A 104 18.31 -5.42 -9.15
C LYS A 104 19.12 -6.59 -8.60
N ASN A 105 18.70 -7.18 -7.49
CA ASN A 105 19.36 -8.32 -6.85
C ASN A 105 18.33 -9.38 -6.42
N PRO A 106 17.80 -10.17 -7.38
CA PRO A 106 16.81 -11.20 -7.10
C PRO A 106 17.23 -12.23 -6.06
N LEU A 107 18.51 -12.62 -6.03
CA LEU A 107 19.03 -13.57 -5.04
C LEU A 107 18.93 -13.03 -3.61
N LEU A 108 19.33 -11.78 -3.40
CA LEU A 108 19.19 -11.13 -2.09
C LEU A 108 17.71 -10.97 -1.70
N ALA A 109 16.85 -10.65 -2.65
CA ALA A 109 15.42 -10.59 -2.40
C ALA A 109 14.85 -11.94 -1.93
N GLY A 110 15.26 -13.03 -2.58
CA GLY A 110 14.93 -14.40 -2.17
C GLY A 110 15.40 -14.73 -0.76
N GLU A 111 16.65 -14.42 -0.44
CA GLU A 111 17.22 -14.64 0.90
C GLU A 111 16.44 -13.87 1.99
N ILE A 112 16.10 -12.62 1.73
CA ILE A 112 15.27 -11.81 2.65
C ILE A 112 13.93 -12.49 2.91
N ILE A 113 13.24 -12.92 1.85
CA ILE A 113 11.93 -13.58 1.96
C ILE A 113 12.04 -14.87 2.74
N GLU A 114 12.99 -15.74 2.37
CA GLU A 114 13.18 -17.05 2.98
C GLU A 114 13.49 -16.97 4.47
N LYS A 115 14.47 -16.13 4.86
CA LYS A 115 14.83 -15.94 6.26
C LYS A 115 13.65 -15.38 7.06
N THR A 116 12.91 -14.42 6.49
CA THR A 116 11.75 -13.83 7.16
C THR A 116 10.62 -14.85 7.32
N ALA A 117 10.29 -15.59 6.26
CA ALA A 117 9.22 -16.60 6.29
C ALA A 117 9.53 -17.75 7.27
N ARG A 118 10.81 -18.10 7.45
CA ARG A 118 11.23 -19.09 8.46
C ARG A 118 11.25 -18.55 9.88
N ALA A 119 11.39 -17.24 10.06
CA ALA A 119 11.54 -16.61 11.38
C ALA A 119 10.23 -16.42 12.12
N ILE A 120 9.08 -16.34 11.42
CA ILE A 120 7.75 -16.05 11.99
C ILE A 120 6.68 -17.04 11.51
N GLN A 121 5.60 -17.17 12.27
CA GLN A 121 4.46 -18.03 11.93
C GLN A 121 3.43 -17.30 11.04
N LYS A 122 3.38 -15.98 11.10
CA LYS A 122 2.45 -15.19 10.29
C LYS A 122 2.83 -15.23 8.82
N PRO A 123 1.84 -15.20 7.89
CA PRO A 123 2.12 -15.20 6.45
C PRO A 123 3.01 -14.01 6.06
N VAL A 124 4.04 -14.28 5.26
CA VAL A 124 4.92 -13.26 4.69
C VAL A 124 4.52 -13.03 3.24
N THR A 125 4.28 -11.78 2.87
CA THR A 125 4.01 -11.37 1.50
C THR A 125 5.07 -10.40 1.00
N VAL A 126 5.09 -10.15 -0.30
CA VAL A 126 6.05 -9.20 -0.88
C VAL A 126 5.36 -8.27 -1.87
N LYS A 127 5.74 -6.99 -1.84
CA LYS A 127 5.26 -6.02 -2.82
C LYS A 127 6.39 -5.53 -3.71
N ILE A 128 6.24 -5.75 -5.03
CA ILE A 128 7.23 -5.41 -6.07
C ILE A 128 6.69 -4.40 -7.08
N ARG A 129 7.56 -3.97 -7.98
CA ARG A 129 7.23 -3.29 -9.23
C ARG A 129 7.46 -4.21 -10.43
N LYS A 130 7.12 -3.76 -11.67
CA LYS A 130 7.39 -4.55 -12.88
C LYS A 130 8.90 -4.73 -13.15
N GLY A 131 9.73 -3.81 -12.63
CA GLY A 131 11.17 -3.79 -12.77
C GLY A 131 11.77 -2.52 -12.18
N PHE A 132 13.09 -2.37 -12.27
CA PHE A 132 13.79 -1.16 -11.84
C PHE A 132 13.65 -0.04 -12.88
N ASP A 133 13.92 -0.32 -14.13
CA ASP A 133 13.79 0.52 -15.32
C ASP A 133 13.25 -0.31 -16.50
N GLU A 134 13.17 0.29 -17.69
CA GLU A 134 12.62 -0.42 -18.87
C GLU A 134 13.58 -1.49 -19.43
N GLU A 135 14.87 -1.41 -19.12
CA GLU A 135 15.86 -2.42 -19.52
C GLU A 135 15.90 -3.61 -18.53
N HIS A 136 15.41 -3.40 -17.31
CA HIS A 136 15.44 -4.38 -16.23
C HIS A 136 14.01 -4.67 -15.73
N ILE A 137 13.18 -5.23 -16.61
CA ILE A 137 11.83 -5.71 -16.28
C ILE A 137 11.93 -7.17 -15.88
N ASN A 138 11.76 -7.47 -14.60
CA ASN A 138 11.96 -8.81 -14.06
C ASN A 138 10.89 -9.26 -13.04
N ALA A 139 9.67 -8.71 -13.11
CA ALA A 139 8.61 -9.05 -12.15
C ALA A 139 8.27 -10.55 -12.13
N VAL A 140 8.34 -11.24 -13.29
CA VAL A 140 8.06 -12.68 -13.39
C VAL A 140 9.13 -13.49 -12.66
N GLU A 141 10.41 -13.18 -12.88
CA GLU A 141 11.54 -13.81 -12.18
C GLU A 141 11.41 -13.58 -10.66
N MET A 142 11.16 -12.35 -10.25
CA MET A 142 10.96 -12.00 -8.84
C MET A 142 9.79 -12.74 -8.20
N ALA A 143 8.72 -13.01 -8.97
CA ALA A 143 7.57 -13.75 -8.48
C ALA A 143 7.89 -15.25 -8.27
N HIS A 144 8.64 -15.87 -9.17
CA HIS A 144 9.15 -17.23 -8.98
C HIS A 144 10.01 -17.32 -7.72
N ILE A 145 10.99 -16.43 -7.59
CA ILE A 145 11.86 -16.39 -6.42
C ILE A 145 11.04 -16.17 -5.13
N ALA A 146 10.06 -15.25 -5.15
CA ALA A 146 9.21 -15.03 -3.98
C ALA A 146 8.45 -16.29 -3.58
N GLN A 147 7.85 -16.99 -4.54
CA GLN A 147 7.15 -18.26 -4.28
C GLN A 147 8.08 -19.34 -3.74
N GLU A 148 9.23 -19.54 -4.35
CA GLU A 148 10.22 -20.56 -3.94
C GLU A 148 10.83 -20.25 -2.57
N SER A 149 10.95 -18.97 -2.22
CA SER A 149 11.43 -18.50 -0.92
C SER A 149 10.35 -18.49 0.18
N GLY A 150 9.12 -18.94 -0.11
CA GLY A 150 8.07 -19.12 0.89
C GLY A 150 7.14 -17.92 1.08
N ALA A 151 7.08 -16.98 0.13
CA ALA A 151 6.06 -15.92 0.18
C ALA A 151 4.65 -16.51 0.03
N ALA A 152 3.72 -16.06 0.89
CA ALA A 152 2.32 -16.49 0.86
C ALA A 152 1.49 -15.78 -0.24
N ALA A 153 1.92 -14.61 -0.69
CA ALA A 153 1.32 -13.87 -1.81
C ALA A 153 2.30 -12.81 -2.33
N ILE A 154 2.02 -12.30 -3.53
CA ILE A 154 2.78 -11.21 -4.13
C ILE A 154 1.88 -10.11 -4.66
N ALA A 155 2.22 -8.84 -4.38
CA ALA A 155 1.56 -7.68 -4.96
C ALA A 155 2.46 -7.00 -6.00
N VAL A 156 1.93 -6.78 -7.21
CA VAL A 156 2.69 -6.28 -8.36
C VAL A 156 2.16 -4.93 -8.82
N HIS A 157 3.00 -3.89 -8.76
CA HIS A 157 2.69 -2.61 -9.37
C HIS A 157 3.22 -2.61 -10.82
N GLY A 158 2.32 -2.40 -11.79
CA GLY A 158 2.61 -2.43 -13.22
C GLY A 158 3.46 -1.25 -13.75
N ARG A 159 4.30 -0.63 -12.92
CA ARG A 159 5.27 0.41 -13.32
C ARG A 159 6.67 0.07 -12.83
N THR A 160 7.69 0.52 -13.57
CA THR A 160 9.07 0.46 -13.10
C THR A 160 9.32 1.46 -11.96
N ARG A 161 10.47 1.32 -11.30
CA ARG A 161 10.93 2.31 -10.31
C ARG A 161 11.09 3.68 -10.96
N GLU A 162 11.66 3.76 -12.16
CA GLU A 162 11.92 5.04 -12.84
C GLU A 162 10.66 5.75 -13.28
N GLN A 163 9.66 5.03 -13.72
CA GLN A 163 8.36 5.61 -14.05
C GLN A 163 7.70 6.29 -12.85
N TYR A 164 7.99 5.90 -11.63
CA TYR A 164 7.28 6.41 -10.44
C TYR A 164 5.77 6.25 -10.56
N TYR A 165 5.10 7.24 -11.18
CA TYR A 165 3.68 7.32 -11.47
C TYR A 165 3.38 7.88 -12.87
N SER A 166 4.40 8.13 -13.68
CA SER A 166 4.23 8.58 -15.05
C SER A 166 3.73 7.46 -15.95
N GLY A 167 3.11 7.83 -17.06
CA GLY A 167 2.54 6.88 -18.02
C GLY A 167 1.40 6.04 -17.44
N LYS A 168 1.11 4.91 -18.05
CA LYS A 168 0.11 3.93 -17.58
C LYS A 168 0.77 2.75 -16.90
N ALA A 169 0.07 2.16 -15.92
CA ALA A 169 0.47 0.88 -15.34
C ALA A 169 0.29 -0.24 -16.37
N ASP A 170 1.29 -1.04 -16.53
CA ASP A 170 1.30 -2.21 -17.40
C ASP A 170 0.58 -3.37 -16.70
N TRP A 171 -0.68 -3.62 -17.07
CA TRP A 171 -1.44 -4.73 -16.51
C TRP A 171 -1.05 -6.07 -17.13
N GLU A 172 -0.43 -6.06 -18.33
CA GLU A 172 0.04 -7.28 -18.98
C GLU A 172 1.15 -7.98 -18.17
N ILE A 173 2.02 -7.20 -17.50
CA ILE A 173 3.03 -7.81 -16.62
C ILE A 173 2.38 -8.48 -15.39
N ILE A 174 1.26 -7.94 -14.89
CA ILE A 174 0.51 -8.55 -13.78
C ILE A 174 -0.08 -9.89 -14.23
N ARG A 175 -0.64 -9.96 -15.45
CA ARG A 175 -1.14 -11.20 -16.05
C ARG A 175 -0.02 -12.23 -16.17
N LYS A 176 1.14 -11.85 -16.72
CA LYS A 176 2.31 -12.74 -16.86
C LYS A 176 2.77 -13.30 -15.51
N VAL A 177 2.80 -12.46 -14.47
CA VAL A 177 3.11 -12.91 -13.11
C VAL A 177 2.06 -13.90 -12.62
N LYS A 178 0.76 -13.61 -12.82
CA LYS A 178 -0.32 -14.53 -12.39
C LYS A 178 -0.25 -15.89 -13.07
N GLU A 179 0.11 -15.93 -14.34
CA GLU A 179 0.28 -17.18 -15.09
C GLU A 179 1.52 -17.97 -14.66
N ALA A 180 2.54 -17.30 -14.11
CA ALA A 180 3.82 -17.89 -13.78
C ALA A 180 3.88 -18.52 -12.38
N VAL A 181 3.04 -18.09 -11.44
CA VAL A 181 3.11 -18.54 -10.03
C VAL A 181 1.75 -19.10 -9.55
N LYS A 182 1.82 -19.93 -8.50
CA LYS A 182 0.64 -20.54 -7.87
C LYS A 182 0.15 -19.76 -6.66
N ILE A 183 1.01 -18.94 -6.03
CA ILE A 183 0.63 -18.10 -4.92
C ILE A 183 -0.32 -16.98 -5.39
N PRO A 184 -1.19 -16.46 -4.52
CA PRO A 184 -2.05 -15.33 -4.84
C PRO A 184 -1.27 -14.13 -5.37
N VAL A 185 -1.78 -13.52 -6.46
CA VAL A 185 -1.23 -12.32 -7.08
C VAL A 185 -2.20 -11.16 -6.91
N ILE A 186 -1.71 -10.05 -6.35
CA ILE A 186 -2.49 -8.83 -6.13
C ILE A 186 -2.04 -7.79 -7.14
N GLY A 187 -2.94 -7.39 -8.04
CA GLY A 187 -2.69 -6.36 -9.05
C GLY A 187 -2.74 -4.95 -8.46
N ASN A 188 -1.82 -4.09 -8.88
CA ASN A 188 -1.76 -2.70 -8.44
C ASN A 188 -1.39 -1.75 -9.59
N GLY A 189 -2.05 -0.61 -9.64
CA GLY A 189 -1.77 0.50 -10.56
C GLY A 189 -2.98 0.92 -11.38
N ASP A 190 -3.24 2.25 -11.37
CA ASP A 190 -4.27 2.93 -12.16
C ASP A 190 -5.72 2.43 -11.98
N VAL A 191 -6.06 2.05 -10.77
CA VAL A 191 -7.43 1.77 -10.36
C VAL A 191 -8.01 3.01 -9.70
N TRP A 192 -8.90 3.70 -10.42
CA TRP A 192 -9.53 4.97 -10.03
C TRP A 192 -11.04 4.86 -9.91
N THR A 193 -11.62 3.87 -10.59
CA THR A 193 -13.06 3.63 -10.65
C THR A 193 -13.38 2.18 -10.31
N PRO A 194 -14.63 1.84 -9.96
CA PRO A 194 -15.08 0.46 -9.82
C PRO A 194 -14.80 -0.39 -11.06
N GLN A 195 -15.04 0.18 -12.24
CA GLN A 195 -14.80 -0.49 -13.51
C GLN A 195 -13.32 -0.90 -13.67
N ASP A 196 -12.38 0.01 -13.36
CA ASP A 196 -10.93 -0.29 -13.45
C ASP A 196 -10.55 -1.51 -12.59
N ALA A 197 -11.16 -1.67 -11.40
CA ALA A 197 -10.89 -2.80 -10.53
C ALA A 197 -11.35 -4.13 -11.14
N ILE A 198 -12.55 -4.13 -11.73
CA ILE A 198 -13.11 -5.32 -12.40
C ILE A 198 -12.34 -5.62 -13.68
N ASP A 199 -11.97 -4.60 -14.45
CA ASP A 199 -11.19 -4.74 -15.69
C ASP A 199 -9.80 -5.28 -15.40
N MET A 200 -9.13 -4.79 -14.36
CA MET A 200 -7.84 -5.34 -13.93
C MET A 200 -7.97 -6.84 -13.63
N ARG A 201 -8.95 -7.27 -12.84
CA ARG A 201 -9.16 -8.68 -12.53
C ARG A 201 -9.46 -9.51 -13.78
N LYS A 202 -10.33 -9.02 -14.66
CA LYS A 202 -10.69 -9.72 -15.90
C LYS A 202 -9.51 -9.85 -16.86
N GLN A 203 -8.71 -8.79 -17.01
CA GLN A 203 -7.58 -8.77 -17.95
C GLN A 203 -6.36 -9.54 -17.46
N THR A 204 -6.13 -9.54 -16.14
CA THR A 204 -4.92 -10.10 -15.56
C THR A 204 -5.12 -11.45 -14.87
N GLY A 205 -6.35 -11.80 -14.50
CA GLY A 205 -6.65 -12.97 -13.69
C GLY A 205 -6.14 -12.87 -12.25
N CYS A 206 -5.68 -11.69 -11.78
CA CYS A 206 -5.18 -11.52 -10.41
C CYS A 206 -6.25 -11.82 -9.35
N ASP A 207 -5.81 -12.32 -8.21
CA ASP A 207 -6.68 -12.78 -7.11
C ASP A 207 -7.26 -11.62 -6.29
N GLY A 208 -6.58 -10.47 -6.30
CA GLY A 208 -7.00 -9.27 -5.61
C GLY A 208 -6.49 -7.99 -6.27
N VAL A 209 -7.09 -6.87 -5.92
CA VAL A 209 -6.73 -5.55 -6.43
C VAL A 209 -6.33 -4.64 -5.28
N MET A 210 -5.11 -4.10 -5.33
CA MET A 210 -4.62 -3.12 -4.37
C MET A 210 -4.83 -1.70 -4.90
N ILE A 211 -5.57 -0.89 -4.15
CA ILE A 211 -5.91 0.48 -4.50
C ILE A 211 -5.08 1.44 -3.65
N GLY A 212 -4.30 2.27 -4.32
CA GLY A 212 -3.50 3.30 -3.68
C GLY A 212 -4.10 4.69 -3.88
N ARG A 213 -3.63 5.40 -4.90
CA ARG A 213 -4.05 6.78 -5.20
C ARG A 213 -5.55 6.94 -5.46
N GLY A 214 -6.21 5.93 -6.03
CA GLY A 214 -7.65 5.96 -6.29
C GLY A 214 -8.52 6.06 -5.03
N ALA A 215 -7.99 5.64 -3.87
CA ALA A 215 -8.68 5.79 -2.60
C ALA A 215 -8.44 7.16 -1.93
N GLN A 216 -7.48 7.96 -2.39
CA GLN A 216 -7.16 9.25 -1.76
C GLN A 216 -8.33 10.23 -1.89
N GLY A 217 -8.93 10.62 -0.75
CA GLY A 217 -10.14 11.42 -0.71
C GLY A 217 -11.41 10.69 -1.17
N ASN A 218 -11.32 9.40 -1.45
CA ASN A 218 -12.44 8.57 -1.88
C ASN A 218 -12.44 7.20 -1.17
N PRO A 219 -12.71 7.13 0.14
CA PRO A 219 -12.82 5.83 0.83
C PRO A 219 -14.00 5.00 0.31
N TRP A 220 -15.01 5.63 -0.28
CA TRP A 220 -16.19 4.95 -0.84
C TRP A 220 -15.89 4.05 -2.03
N ILE A 221 -14.70 4.17 -2.65
CA ILE A 221 -14.31 3.34 -3.80
C ILE A 221 -14.45 1.84 -3.50
N PHE A 222 -14.18 1.42 -2.27
CA PHE A 222 -14.30 -0.01 -1.88
C PHE A 222 -15.77 -0.47 -1.91
N LYS A 223 -16.68 0.28 -1.31
CA LYS A 223 -18.12 0.01 -1.36
C LYS A 223 -18.63 0.03 -2.79
N GLN A 224 -18.18 1.00 -3.59
CA GLN A 224 -18.57 1.14 -4.99
C GLN A 224 -18.11 -0.06 -5.83
N ILE A 225 -16.89 -0.58 -5.60
CA ILE A 225 -16.38 -1.78 -6.28
C ILE A 225 -17.20 -3.00 -5.91
N LEU A 226 -17.45 -3.23 -4.62
CA LEU A 226 -18.22 -4.36 -4.14
C LEU A 226 -19.65 -4.35 -4.71
N HIS A 227 -20.30 -3.20 -4.74
CA HIS A 227 -21.62 -3.06 -5.32
C HIS A 227 -21.60 -3.35 -6.83
N TYR A 228 -20.66 -2.73 -7.55
CA TYR A 228 -20.52 -2.92 -8.99
C TYR A 228 -20.22 -4.38 -9.36
N GLU A 229 -19.39 -5.07 -8.57
CA GLU A 229 -19.11 -6.50 -8.76
C GLU A 229 -20.35 -7.36 -8.60
N GLN A 230 -21.24 -7.02 -7.66
CA GLN A 230 -22.45 -7.79 -7.35
C GLN A 230 -23.61 -7.53 -8.32
N THR A 231 -23.77 -6.28 -8.76
CA THR A 231 -24.95 -5.83 -9.49
C THR A 231 -24.70 -5.43 -10.94
N GLY A 232 -23.45 -5.07 -11.28
CA GLY A 232 -23.11 -4.45 -12.55
C GLY A 232 -23.50 -2.96 -12.63
N GLU A 233 -24.05 -2.38 -11.56
CA GLU A 233 -24.51 -1.00 -11.50
C GLU A 233 -23.54 -0.13 -10.67
N LEU A 234 -23.37 1.12 -11.12
CA LEU A 234 -22.56 2.10 -10.39
C LEU A 234 -23.39 2.74 -9.28
N LEU A 235 -22.83 2.77 -8.07
CA LEU A 235 -23.39 3.62 -7.01
C LEU A 235 -23.24 5.10 -7.35
N GLU A 236 -24.21 5.88 -6.94
CA GLU A 236 -24.11 7.34 -6.98
C GLU A 236 -22.86 7.83 -6.22
N LYS A 237 -22.30 8.93 -6.70
CA LYS A 237 -21.20 9.58 -5.99
C LYS A 237 -21.72 10.15 -4.67
N PRO A 238 -20.88 10.16 -3.62
CA PRO A 238 -21.28 10.78 -2.36
C PRO A 238 -21.67 12.25 -2.57
N SER A 239 -22.74 12.65 -1.92
CA SER A 239 -23.21 14.03 -1.92
C SER A 239 -22.18 14.97 -1.26
N PRO A 240 -22.21 16.27 -1.54
CA PRO A 240 -21.35 17.24 -0.85
C PRO A 240 -21.49 17.20 0.67
N GLN A 241 -22.67 16.90 1.18
CA GLN A 241 -22.93 16.75 2.61
C GLN A 241 -22.20 15.52 3.18
N GLU A 242 -22.33 14.35 2.55
CA GLU A 242 -21.62 13.13 2.96
C GLU A 242 -20.10 13.29 2.93
N VAL A 243 -19.59 14.01 1.92
CA VAL A 243 -18.16 14.33 1.84
C VAL A 243 -17.74 15.24 2.99
N THR A 244 -18.53 16.25 3.33
CA THR A 244 -18.24 17.14 4.47
C THR A 244 -18.25 16.39 5.79
N GLU A 245 -19.25 15.56 6.02
CA GLU A 245 -19.34 14.71 7.22
C GLU A 245 -18.14 13.76 7.34
N MET A 246 -17.72 13.15 6.23
CA MET A 246 -16.54 12.29 6.19
C MET A 246 -15.25 13.06 6.53
N ILE A 247 -15.08 14.28 6.01
CA ILE A 247 -13.93 15.14 6.32
C ILE A 247 -13.90 15.47 7.82
N LEU A 248 -15.03 15.90 8.38
CA LEU A 248 -15.13 16.25 9.80
C LEU A 248 -14.86 15.04 10.70
N ARG A 249 -15.41 13.89 10.35
CA ARG A 249 -15.16 12.63 11.05
C ARG A 249 -13.69 12.23 11.01
N HIS A 250 -13.08 12.28 9.82
CA HIS A 250 -11.65 11.98 9.64
C HIS A 250 -10.79 12.95 10.46
N ALA A 251 -11.12 14.24 10.46
CA ALA A 251 -10.41 15.25 11.23
C ALA A 251 -10.49 14.95 12.74
N LYS A 252 -11.68 14.64 13.26
CA LYS A 252 -11.88 14.26 14.65
C LYS A 252 -11.03 13.05 15.05
N MET A 253 -11.12 11.96 14.27
CA MET A 253 -10.33 10.74 14.50
C MET A 253 -8.82 11.01 14.49
N GLN A 254 -8.35 11.89 13.59
CA GLN A 254 -6.94 12.24 13.50
C GLN A 254 -6.46 13.10 14.68
N MET A 255 -7.29 14.03 15.16
CA MET A 255 -7.00 14.82 16.36
C MET A 255 -6.98 13.96 17.62
N GLU A 256 -7.92 13.05 17.78
CA GLU A 256 -7.97 12.10 18.90
C GLU A 256 -6.71 11.21 18.94
N PHE A 257 -6.18 10.83 17.79
CA PHE A 257 -5.02 9.95 17.69
C PHE A 257 -3.67 10.65 17.85
N LYS A 258 -3.50 11.85 17.30
CA LYS A 258 -2.21 12.57 17.24
C LYS A 258 -2.17 13.88 18.01
N GLY A 259 -3.27 14.22 18.69
CA GLY A 259 -3.47 15.53 19.27
C GLY A 259 -3.90 16.58 18.23
N GLU A 260 -4.51 17.64 18.70
CA GLU A 260 -5.13 18.68 17.85
C GLU A 260 -4.16 19.30 16.85
N TYR A 261 -3.00 19.76 17.31
CA TYR A 261 -2.03 20.46 16.46
C TYR A 261 -1.50 19.62 15.29
N ILE A 262 -1.08 18.37 15.57
CA ILE A 262 -0.54 17.48 14.54
C ILE A 262 -1.67 16.98 13.65
N GLY A 263 -2.80 16.58 14.27
CA GLY A 263 -3.98 16.09 13.57
C GLY A 263 -4.50 17.10 12.53
N MET A 264 -4.66 18.35 12.93
CA MET A 264 -5.12 19.43 12.04
C MET A 264 -4.13 19.73 10.90
N ARG A 265 -2.84 19.63 11.14
CA ARG A 265 -1.84 19.79 10.06
C ARG A 265 -1.88 18.67 9.03
N GLU A 266 -2.13 17.45 9.47
CA GLU A 266 -2.18 16.30 8.57
C GLU A 266 -3.49 16.24 7.79
N ILE A 267 -4.63 16.58 8.43
CA ILE A 267 -5.94 16.53 7.77
C ILE A 267 -6.06 17.50 6.59
N ARG A 268 -5.34 18.62 6.57
CA ARG A 268 -5.33 19.59 5.46
C ARG A 268 -5.10 18.92 4.11
N LYS A 269 -4.19 17.96 4.07
CA LYS A 269 -3.87 17.22 2.85
C LYS A 269 -5.01 16.29 2.44
N HIS A 270 -5.61 15.62 3.41
CA HIS A 270 -6.76 14.76 3.17
C HIS A 270 -7.98 15.57 2.72
N ALA A 271 -8.25 16.71 3.36
CA ALA A 271 -9.32 17.61 2.96
C ALA A 271 -9.17 18.06 1.50
N ALA A 272 -7.94 18.43 1.08
CA ALA A 272 -7.67 18.76 -0.31
C ALA A 272 -7.93 17.60 -1.29
N TRP A 273 -7.73 16.36 -0.87
CA TRP A 273 -8.06 15.19 -1.69
C TRP A 273 -9.57 14.94 -1.76
N TYR A 274 -10.29 15.06 -0.65
CA TYR A 274 -11.76 14.92 -0.63
C TYR A 274 -12.47 15.96 -1.49
N THR A 275 -11.91 17.17 -1.55
CA THR A 275 -12.51 18.29 -2.29
C THR A 275 -11.98 18.43 -3.73
N ALA A 276 -11.07 17.55 -4.16
CA ALA A 276 -10.57 17.55 -5.53
C ALA A 276 -11.73 17.34 -6.53
N GLY A 277 -11.86 18.26 -7.49
CA GLY A 277 -12.91 18.19 -8.53
C GLY A 277 -14.19 18.97 -8.22
N TYR A 278 -14.35 19.53 -7.03
CA TYR A 278 -15.45 20.47 -6.76
C TYR A 278 -15.10 21.86 -7.31
N LYS A 279 -15.89 22.37 -8.28
CA LYS A 279 -15.63 23.64 -8.98
C LYS A 279 -15.64 24.89 -8.09
N THR A 280 -16.29 24.82 -6.93
CA THR A 280 -16.47 25.96 -6.00
C THR A 280 -15.38 26.08 -4.95
N VAL A 281 -14.44 25.15 -4.87
CA VAL A 281 -13.34 25.19 -3.89
C VAL A 281 -12.04 25.72 -4.51
N SER A 282 -12.13 26.49 -5.61
CA SER A 282 -10.98 27.19 -6.14
C SER A 282 -10.61 28.34 -5.20
N TYR A 283 -9.49 28.17 -4.49
CA TYR A 283 -8.73 29.25 -3.83
C TYR A 283 -9.38 30.04 -2.70
N THR A 284 -10.44 29.62 -2.07
CA THR A 284 -10.82 30.22 -0.81
C THR A 284 -9.91 29.67 0.29
N HIS A 285 -8.88 30.43 0.57
CA HIS A 285 -8.21 30.61 1.85
C HIS A 285 -8.57 29.56 2.93
N LEU A 286 -7.99 28.37 2.84
CA LEU A 286 -7.77 27.53 4.02
C LEU A 286 -6.67 28.17 4.89
N THR A 287 -6.83 29.43 5.23
CA THR A 287 -6.21 30.06 6.39
C THR A 287 -7.10 29.76 7.59
N LEU A 288 -6.98 28.52 8.05
CA LEU A 288 -7.37 28.16 9.40
C LEU A 288 -6.14 28.06 10.26
#